data_526ef9dcff93407c94f2ea18cb0ab9f2
#
_entry.id   526ef9dcff93407c94f2ea18cb0ab9f2
#
_cell.length_a   1.000
_cell.length_b   1.000
_cell.length_c   1.000
_cell.angle_alpha   90.00
_cell.angle_beta   90.00
_cell.angle_gamma   90.00
#
_symmetry.space_group_name_H-M   'P 1'
#
loop_
_entity.id
_entity.type
_entity.pdbx_description
1 polymer ?
#
loop_
_entity_poly.entity_id
_entity_poly.type
_entity_poly.pdbx_seq_one_letter_code
_entity_poly.pdbx_strand_id
1 'polypeptide(L)'
;MEQVVSSAGVLPRSNWVKVTSRARLEAPTRIEWLLAAITTSLLIFSFPNFDSYLLAWSALVPLLVAIARRPSPIRALILGWATGTVFFYATCYWLTYSMIHYGGLPTVLAYLLLIPGAVVIGIFPGLFALFIALTIREWGHLALLLAPFFWSALEWTRLGVTGQLWNASGYSQAYNEYLIQAATWGGVYAVSFLIVAFNSGLALVVVEQAQRTMIAGLSAMLFVAIIVALSVQEYYVVPSTRSSVTVVALQPNVPMNLIKSPDELKELLNRHLTLSREGLKDAADFDKKLVVWPESPMNFTYSTDKTFQELVANFARENRTSLLFNSLEPAPDGGAYNSALLINEEGRLISQYDKIRLMPFGEYVPLPQWLPGASLISGIVGDFTAGTNYTLMPIEDYRVGVFICIESAYPSIARTMVKRGADSLINISNDGYLGPTAVMRQHLANVIFRAVENSTPILRVTNTGLSTEISYDGRFREPAPGFQTDVKVWYLDSNTKTQRTFYTKYGDVFVQACALITLTVLMFTFLSMRRSF
;
A
#
# COMPACT_ATOMS: atom_id res chain seq x y z
N MET A 1 -33.51 67.48 -35.58
CA MET A 1 -32.07 67.37 -35.89
C MET A 1 -31.48 66.41 -34.92
N GLU A 2 -31.43 65.21 -35.38
CA GLU A 2 -30.27 64.33 -35.62
C GLU A 2 -29.60 63.87 -34.30
N GLN A 3 -29.93 62.71 -33.87
CA GLN A 3 -29.25 61.42 -34.04
C GLN A 3 -27.76 61.44 -33.63
N VAL A 4 -27.47 60.80 -32.48
CA VAL A 4 -26.25 60.02 -32.30
C VAL A 4 -26.65 58.68 -31.66
N VAL A 5 -26.61 57.64 -32.47
CA VAL A 5 -26.79 56.24 -32.07
C VAL A 5 -25.47 55.74 -31.51
N SER A 6 -25.49 55.30 -30.27
CA SER A 6 -24.38 54.58 -29.61
C SER A 6 -24.25 53.17 -30.20
N SER A 7 -23.14 52.86 -30.84
CA SER A 7 -22.75 51.52 -31.27
C SER A 7 -22.29 50.68 -30.10
N ALA A 8 -23.17 49.84 -29.62
CA ALA A 8 -22.78 48.75 -28.72
C ALA A 8 -21.92 47.72 -29.48
N GLY A 9 -20.64 47.64 -29.14
CA GLY A 9 -19.71 46.67 -29.71
C GLY A 9 -20.13 45.24 -29.37
N VAL A 10 -20.55 44.52 -30.40
CA VAL A 10 -20.76 43.07 -30.33
C VAL A 10 -19.40 42.39 -30.24
N LEU A 11 -19.14 41.76 -29.11
CA LEU A 11 -17.98 40.86 -28.94
C LEU A 11 -18.04 39.75 -30.00
N PRO A 12 -16.93 39.37 -30.64
CA PRO A 12 -16.94 38.32 -31.66
C PRO A 12 -17.28 36.99 -30.97
N ARG A 13 -18.37 36.36 -31.39
CA ARG A 13 -18.70 34.98 -31.08
C ARG A 13 -17.53 34.10 -31.53
N SER A 14 -16.84 33.50 -30.59
CA SER A 14 -15.84 32.44 -30.87
C SER A 14 -16.49 31.39 -31.78
N ASN A 15 -15.84 31.06 -32.88
CA ASN A 15 -16.22 29.99 -33.79
C ASN A 15 -16.20 28.64 -33.06
N TRP A 16 -17.34 28.26 -32.51
CA TRP A 16 -17.56 26.90 -32.00
C TRP A 16 -17.67 26.00 -33.26
N VAL A 17 -16.60 25.31 -33.56
CA VAL A 17 -16.64 24.22 -34.56
C VAL A 17 -17.65 23.19 -34.08
N LYS A 18 -18.81 23.13 -34.71
CA LYS A 18 -19.79 22.06 -34.51
C LYS A 18 -19.15 20.74 -34.91
N VAL A 19 -18.66 19.99 -33.93
CA VAL A 19 -18.23 18.61 -34.12
C VAL A 19 -19.46 17.71 -34.12
N THR A 20 -20.25 17.77 -35.21
CA THR A 20 -21.23 16.75 -35.57
C THR A 20 -20.52 15.69 -36.41
N SER A 21 -19.75 14.81 -35.79
CA SER A 21 -19.36 13.55 -36.40
C SER A 21 -19.73 12.41 -35.46
N ARG A 22 -20.54 11.47 -35.97
CA ARG A 22 -20.70 10.14 -35.36
C ARG A 22 -19.32 9.68 -34.90
N ALA A 23 -19.14 9.42 -33.60
CA ALA A 23 -17.88 8.94 -33.05
C ALA A 23 -17.53 7.62 -33.74
N ARG A 24 -16.79 7.69 -34.86
CA ARG A 24 -16.09 6.51 -35.37
C ARG A 24 -15.14 6.08 -34.24
N LEU A 25 -15.14 4.80 -33.93
CA LEU A 25 -14.18 4.16 -33.05
C LEU A 25 -12.79 4.28 -33.73
N GLU A 26 -12.16 5.44 -33.61
CA GLU A 26 -10.80 5.62 -34.11
C GLU A 26 -9.84 4.92 -33.15
N ALA A 27 -9.09 3.97 -33.66
CA ALA A 27 -8.04 3.30 -32.91
C ALA A 27 -6.95 4.32 -32.47
N PRO A 28 -6.24 4.06 -31.35
CA PRO A 28 -5.09 4.85 -30.97
C PRO A 28 -4.01 4.84 -32.06
N THR A 29 -3.39 6.00 -32.31
CA THR A 29 -2.27 6.14 -33.24
C THR A 29 -0.98 5.54 -32.69
N ARG A 30 0.01 5.31 -33.57
CA ARG A 30 1.34 4.84 -33.16
C ARG A 30 2.01 5.76 -32.13
N ILE A 31 1.82 7.09 -32.27
CA ILE A 31 2.39 8.08 -31.33
C ILE A 31 1.70 7.97 -29.97
N GLU A 32 0.38 7.81 -29.93
CA GLU A 32 -0.37 7.65 -28.65
C GLU A 32 0.03 6.36 -27.94
N TRP A 33 0.23 5.26 -28.66
CA TRP A 33 0.77 4.02 -28.09
C TRP A 33 2.20 4.20 -27.56
N LEU A 34 3.05 4.95 -28.26
CA LEU A 34 4.40 5.27 -27.78
C LEU A 34 4.35 6.08 -26.49
N LEU A 35 3.49 7.10 -26.42
CA LEU A 35 3.31 7.91 -25.20
C LEU A 35 2.77 7.09 -24.03
N ALA A 36 1.82 6.18 -24.28
CA ALA A 36 1.34 5.24 -23.28
C ALA A 36 2.45 4.29 -22.80
N ALA A 37 3.28 3.77 -23.71
CA ALA A 37 4.42 2.91 -23.36
C ALA A 37 5.47 3.66 -22.54
N ILE A 38 5.76 4.93 -22.87
CA ILE A 38 6.65 5.79 -22.08
C ILE A 38 6.09 5.97 -20.66
N THR A 39 4.80 6.31 -20.53
CA THR A 39 4.13 6.41 -19.21
C THR A 39 4.28 5.11 -18.42
N THR A 40 3.98 3.97 -19.04
CA THR A 40 4.09 2.66 -18.40
C THR A 40 5.51 2.39 -17.90
N SER A 41 6.52 2.64 -18.73
CA SER A 41 7.92 2.46 -18.37
C SER A 41 8.35 3.36 -17.19
N LEU A 42 7.99 4.65 -17.24
CA LEU A 42 8.29 5.59 -16.16
C LEU A 42 7.62 5.18 -14.85
N LEU A 43 6.36 4.71 -14.89
CA LEU A 43 5.68 4.19 -13.71
C LEU A 43 6.38 2.94 -13.16
N ILE A 44 6.74 1.97 -14.01
CA ILE A 44 7.43 0.74 -13.57
C ILE A 44 8.76 1.10 -12.90
N PHE A 45 9.58 1.95 -13.53
CA PHE A 45 10.87 2.34 -12.99
C PHE A 45 10.79 3.19 -11.71
N SER A 46 9.65 3.83 -11.43
CA SER A 46 9.47 4.60 -10.20
C SER A 46 9.19 3.74 -8.96
N PHE A 47 8.89 2.46 -9.14
CA PHE A 47 8.60 1.53 -8.04
C PHE A 47 9.80 0.60 -7.73
N PRO A 48 9.85 0.00 -6.52
CA PRO A 48 10.78 -1.09 -6.26
C PRO A 48 10.60 -2.26 -7.27
N ASN A 49 11.68 -2.80 -7.78
CA ASN A 49 13.10 -2.74 -7.41
C ASN A 49 13.93 -1.61 -8.03
N PHE A 50 13.36 -0.78 -8.88
CA PHE A 50 14.16 0.23 -9.60
C PHE A 50 14.36 1.49 -8.74
N ASP A 51 13.37 1.84 -7.91
CA ASP A 51 13.39 2.95 -6.95
C ASP A 51 13.78 4.33 -7.54
N SER A 52 13.54 4.51 -8.85
CA SER A 52 13.75 5.80 -9.50
C SER A 52 12.55 6.74 -9.21
N TYR A 53 12.30 6.96 -7.92
CA TYR A 53 11.10 7.61 -7.39
C TYR A 53 10.77 8.98 -8.01
N LEU A 54 11.79 9.73 -8.46
CA LEU A 54 11.59 11.02 -9.15
C LEU A 54 10.84 10.87 -10.47
N LEU A 55 10.92 9.72 -11.13
CA LEU A 55 10.21 9.48 -12.39
C LEU A 55 8.68 9.53 -12.20
N ALA A 56 8.16 9.20 -11.02
CA ALA A 56 6.73 9.29 -10.74
C ALA A 56 6.17 10.69 -10.95
N TRP A 57 6.98 11.74 -10.73
CA TRP A 57 6.56 13.14 -10.87
C TRP A 57 6.37 13.60 -12.32
N SER A 58 6.76 12.79 -13.30
CA SER A 58 6.55 13.04 -14.73
C SER A 58 5.93 11.86 -15.48
N ALA A 59 5.72 10.73 -14.79
CA ALA A 59 5.33 9.46 -15.42
C ALA A 59 3.99 9.52 -16.17
N LEU A 60 3.01 10.27 -15.67
CA LEU A 60 1.70 10.38 -16.29
C LEU A 60 1.64 11.44 -17.42
N VAL A 61 2.64 12.31 -17.52
CA VAL A 61 2.65 13.41 -18.49
C VAL A 61 2.46 12.93 -19.93
N PRO A 62 3.17 11.91 -20.44
CA PRO A 62 2.99 11.46 -21.82
C PRO A 62 1.57 10.99 -22.12
N LEU A 63 0.95 10.23 -21.20
CA LEU A 63 -0.44 9.76 -21.34
C LEU A 63 -1.42 10.94 -21.30
N LEU A 64 -1.26 11.89 -20.36
CA LEU A 64 -2.11 13.07 -20.24
C LEU A 64 -2.01 13.95 -21.49
N VAL A 65 -0.81 14.11 -22.06
CA VAL A 65 -0.59 14.84 -23.31
C VAL A 65 -1.28 14.13 -24.49
N ALA A 66 -1.18 12.80 -24.58
CA ALA A 66 -1.86 12.03 -25.62
C ALA A 66 -3.38 12.21 -25.57
N ILE A 67 -3.95 12.15 -24.35
CA ILE A 67 -5.39 12.34 -24.13
C ILE A 67 -5.80 13.79 -24.46
N ALA A 68 -5.04 14.77 -23.99
CA ALA A 68 -5.39 16.18 -24.14
C ALA A 68 -5.36 16.65 -25.60
N ARG A 69 -4.39 16.18 -26.40
CA ARG A 69 -4.31 16.52 -27.83
C ARG A 69 -5.47 15.97 -28.65
N ARG A 70 -6.04 14.82 -28.25
CA ARG A 70 -7.15 14.18 -28.99
C ARG A 70 -8.09 13.51 -27.94
N PRO A 71 -8.99 14.29 -27.30
CA PRO A 71 -9.81 13.81 -26.18
C PRO A 71 -10.97 12.92 -26.68
N SER A 72 -10.66 11.66 -27.02
CA SER A 72 -11.65 10.63 -27.37
C SER A 72 -11.80 9.66 -26.19
N PRO A 73 -13.00 9.55 -25.58
CA PRO A 73 -13.21 8.77 -24.36
C PRO A 73 -12.81 7.30 -24.48
N ILE A 74 -13.25 6.62 -25.54
CA ILE A 74 -12.95 5.19 -25.75
C ILE A 74 -11.46 4.97 -26.00
N ARG A 75 -10.83 5.83 -26.77
CA ARG A 75 -9.39 5.76 -27.03
C ARG A 75 -8.59 5.99 -25.74
N ALA A 76 -8.95 6.98 -24.95
CA ALA A 76 -8.32 7.25 -23.67
C ALA A 76 -8.47 6.05 -22.71
N LEU A 77 -9.68 5.47 -22.62
CA LEU A 77 -9.92 4.24 -21.86
C LEU A 77 -8.96 3.12 -22.27
N ILE A 78 -8.83 2.85 -23.57
CA ILE A 78 -7.97 1.78 -24.09
C ILE A 78 -6.50 2.04 -23.72
N LEU A 79 -6.00 3.27 -23.94
CA LEU A 79 -4.62 3.63 -23.63
C LEU A 79 -4.33 3.52 -22.11
N GLY A 80 -5.20 4.07 -21.27
CA GLY A 80 -5.06 3.99 -19.81
C GLY A 80 -5.18 2.56 -19.30
N TRP A 81 -6.10 1.76 -19.87
CA TRP A 81 -6.28 0.36 -19.50
C TRP A 81 -5.05 -0.48 -19.86
N ALA A 82 -4.52 -0.31 -21.06
CA ALA A 82 -3.28 -0.99 -21.46
C ALA A 82 -2.10 -0.58 -20.58
N THR A 83 -1.94 0.75 -20.29
CA THR A 83 -0.92 1.27 -19.38
C THR A 83 -1.04 0.61 -18.00
N GLY A 84 -2.24 0.58 -17.40
CA GLY A 84 -2.47 -0.03 -16.11
C GLY A 84 -2.24 -1.54 -16.10
N THR A 85 -2.71 -2.25 -17.13
CA THR A 85 -2.51 -3.70 -17.27
C THR A 85 -1.02 -4.05 -17.28
N VAL A 86 -0.23 -3.39 -18.13
CA VAL A 86 1.21 -3.67 -18.22
C VAL A 86 1.94 -3.25 -16.96
N PHE A 87 1.56 -2.12 -16.34
CA PHE A 87 2.13 -1.67 -15.07
C PHE A 87 1.92 -2.70 -13.95
N PHE A 88 0.68 -3.15 -13.71
CA PHE A 88 0.40 -4.13 -12.64
C PHE A 88 0.99 -5.49 -12.97
N TYR A 89 0.96 -5.92 -14.21
CA TYR A 89 1.63 -7.16 -14.63
C TYR A 89 3.13 -7.13 -14.32
N ALA A 90 3.82 -6.06 -14.70
CA ALA A 90 5.25 -5.92 -14.50
C ALA A 90 5.65 -5.71 -13.02
N THR A 91 4.82 -5.04 -12.21
CA THR A 91 5.15 -4.76 -10.81
C THR A 91 4.66 -5.80 -9.83
N CYS A 92 3.72 -6.68 -10.24
CA CYS A 92 3.20 -7.78 -9.41
C CYS A 92 3.62 -9.18 -9.93
N TYR A 93 4.65 -9.27 -10.80
CA TYR A 93 5.14 -10.55 -11.34
C TYR A 93 5.53 -11.55 -10.25
N TRP A 94 5.90 -11.09 -9.08
CA TRP A 94 6.28 -11.90 -7.93
C TRP A 94 5.17 -12.86 -7.45
N LEU A 95 3.91 -12.62 -7.80
CA LEU A 95 2.81 -13.57 -7.56
C LEU A 95 3.02 -14.91 -8.28
N THR A 96 3.76 -14.93 -9.38
CA THR A 96 4.08 -16.17 -10.11
C THR A 96 5.06 -17.05 -9.35
N TYR A 97 5.84 -16.48 -8.42
CA TYR A 97 6.82 -17.24 -7.64
C TYR A 97 6.15 -18.38 -6.85
N SER A 98 5.08 -18.05 -6.11
CA SER A 98 4.33 -19.05 -5.34
C SER A 98 3.72 -20.13 -6.25
N MET A 99 3.16 -19.73 -7.39
CA MET A 99 2.55 -20.63 -8.35
C MET A 99 3.55 -21.65 -8.92
N ILE A 100 4.79 -21.20 -9.16
CA ILE A 100 5.85 -22.03 -9.74
C ILE A 100 6.47 -22.93 -8.66
N HIS A 101 6.91 -22.35 -7.54
CA HIS A 101 7.76 -23.04 -6.56
C HIS A 101 6.96 -23.89 -5.56
N TYR A 102 5.72 -23.50 -5.24
CA TYR A 102 4.86 -24.22 -4.28
C TYR A 102 3.65 -24.85 -4.94
N GLY A 103 3.09 -24.20 -5.98
CA GLY A 103 1.97 -24.76 -6.76
C GLY A 103 2.39 -25.73 -7.85
N GLY A 104 3.70 -25.88 -8.14
CA GLY A 104 4.21 -26.79 -9.17
C GLY A 104 3.78 -26.45 -10.60
N LEU A 105 3.31 -25.21 -10.85
CA LEU A 105 2.86 -24.82 -12.18
C LEU A 105 4.06 -24.57 -13.12
N PRO A 106 3.95 -24.98 -14.40
CA PRO A 106 4.92 -24.57 -15.41
C PRO A 106 5.05 -23.04 -15.48
N THR A 107 6.27 -22.54 -15.59
CA THR A 107 6.57 -21.09 -15.56
C THR A 107 5.69 -20.30 -16.55
N VAL A 108 5.56 -20.76 -17.79
CA VAL A 108 4.73 -20.08 -18.81
C VAL A 108 3.28 -19.97 -18.37
N LEU A 109 2.72 -21.04 -17.78
CA LEU A 109 1.33 -21.06 -17.32
C LEU A 109 1.12 -20.07 -16.14
N ALA A 110 2.05 -20.03 -15.20
CA ALA A 110 1.99 -19.08 -14.08
C ALA A 110 1.95 -17.62 -14.56
N TYR A 111 2.81 -17.25 -15.51
CA TYR A 111 2.80 -15.93 -16.12
C TYR A 111 1.54 -15.63 -16.94
N LEU A 112 0.97 -16.62 -17.62
CA LEU A 112 -0.32 -16.45 -18.32
C LEU A 112 -1.48 -16.25 -17.33
N LEU A 113 -1.49 -16.94 -16.20
CA LEU A 113 -2.52 -16.82 -15.17
C LEU A 113 -2.48 -15.46 -14.44
N LEU A 114 -1.37 -14.75 -14.48
CA LEU A 114 -1.28 -13.39 -13.94
C LEU A 114 -2.03 -12.34 -14.82
N ILE A 115 -2.15 -12.60 -16.14
CA ILE A 115 -2.74 -11.64 -17.10
C ILE A 115 -4.17 -11.24 -16.72
N PRO A 116 -5.11 -12.16 -16.44
CA PRO A 116 -6.47 -11.75 -16.07
C PRO A 116 -6.53 -10.81 -14.87
N GLY A 117 -5.73 -11.07 -13.84
CA GLY A 117 -5.64 -10.20 -12.66
C GLY A 117 -5.15 -8.80 -13.01
N ALA A 118 -4.08 -8.71 -13.82
CA ALA A 118 -3.53 -7.44 -14.27
C ALA A 118 -4.54 -6.67 -15.16
N VAL A 119 -5.29 -7.35 -16.03
CA VAL A 119 -6.34 -6.77 -16.88
C VAL A 119 -7.46 -6.18 -16.02
N VAL A 120 -7.92 -6.91 -15.01
CA VAL A 120 -8.97 -6.43 -14.09
C VAL A 120 -8.52 -5.19 -13.33
N ILE A 121 -7.31 -5.20 -12.74
CA ILE A 121 -6.80 -4.05 -11.98
C ILE A 121 -6.45 -2.88 -12.91
N GLY A 122 -5.98 -3.15 -14.11
CA GLY A 122 -5.65 -2.16 -15.13
C GLY A 122 -6.82 -1.27 -15.54
N ILE A 123 -8.08 -1.69 -15.28
CA ILE A 123 -9.27 -0.89 -15.61
C ILE A 123 -9.28 0.47 -14.87
N PHE A 124 -8.71 0.57 -13.66
CA PHE A 124 -8.71 1.80 -12.88
C PHE A 124 -7.92 2.93 -13.57
N PRO A 125 -6.68 2.75 -14.06
CA PRO A 125 -6.02 3.71 -14.94
C PRO A 125 -6.78 3.96 -16.26
N GLY A 126 -7.49 2.96 -16.78
CA GLY A 126 -8.39 3.13 -17.93
C GLY A 126 -9.54 4.11 -17.64
N LEU A 127 -10.23 3.93 -16.51
CA LEU A 127 -11.29 4.83 -16.06
C LEU A 127 -10.77 6.24 -15.77
N PHE A 128 -9.58 6.36 -15.19
CA PHE A 128 -8.91 7.65 -15.02
C PHE A 128 -8.75 8.37 -16.36
N ALA A 129 -8.19 7.70 -17.36
CA ALA A 129 -7.99 8.27 -18.70
C ALA A 129 -9.32 8.63 -19.38
N LEU A 130 -10.35 7.80 -19.21
CA LEU A 130 -11.72 8.07 -19.67
C LEU A 130 -12.27 9.36 -19.04
N PHE A 131 -12.18 9.52 -17.72
CA PHE A 131 -12.70 10.70 -17.01
C PHE A 131 -12.00 11.98 -17.46
N ILE A 132 -10.69 11.93 -17.65
CA ILE A 132 -9.90 13.04 -18.21
C ILE A 132 -10.39 13.41 -19.61
N ALA A 133 -10.57 12.42 -20.49
CA ALA A 133 -11.03 12.69 -21.86
C ALA A 133 -12.43 13.29 -21.89
N LEU A 134 -13.36 12.81 -21.06
CA LEU A 134 -14.71 13.35 -20.94
C LEU A 134 -14.72 14.80 -20.48
N THR A 135 -13.95 15.11 -19.44
CA THR A 135 -13.90 16.45 -18.86
C THR A 135 -13.18 17.45 -19.76
N ILE A 136 -12.12 17.05 -20.46
CA ILE A 136 -11.43 17.92 -21.43
C ILE A 136 -12.37 18.28 -22.59
N ARG A 137 -13.17 17.34 -23.08
CA ARG A 137 -14.14 17.62 -24.16
C ARG A 137 -15.14 18.70 -23.79
N GLU A 138 -15.54 18.74 -22.55
CA GLU A 138 -16.57 19.67 -22.06
C GLU A 138 -15.97 21.00 -21.59
N TRP A 139 -14.85 20.97 -20.89
CA TRP A 139 -14.31 22.13 -20.18
C TRP A 139 -12.91 22.56 -20.67
N GLY A 140 -12.39 21.93 -21.73
CA GLY A 140 -11.06 22.23 -22.28
C GLY A 140 -9.92 21.73 -21.39
N HIS A 141 -8.70 22.13 -21.74
CA HIS A 141 -7.47 21.58 -21.15
C HIS A 141 -7.32 21.86 -19.64
N LEU A 142 -7.95 22.94 -19.11
CA LEU A 142 -7.95 23.21 -17.66
C LEU A 142 -8.56 22.08 -16.84
N ALA A 143 -9.40 21.21 -17.45
CA ALA A 143 -9.91 19.99 -16.80
C ALA A 143 -8.81 19.03 -16.36
N LEU A 144 -7.58 19.13 -16.86
CA LEU A 144 -6.43 18.37 -16.35
C LEU A 144 -6.18 18.62 -14.86
N LEU A 145 -6.54 19.78 -14.31
CA LEU A 145 -6.45 20.06 -12.87
C LEU A 145 -7.37 19.19 -12.00
N LEU A 146 -8.31 18.48 -12.62
CA LEU A 146 -9.17 17.50 -11.92
C LEU A 146 -8.53 16.11 -11.81
N ALA A 147 -7.44 15.85 -12.54
CA ALA A 147 -6.78 14.55 -12.56
C ALA A 147 -6.42 14.02 -11.16
N PRO A 148 -5.85 14.80 -10.21
CA PRO A 148 -5.50 14.28 -8.90
C PRO A 148 -6.72 13.78 -8.11
N PHE A 149 -7.89 14.41 -8.27
CA PHE A 149 -9.13 13.96 -7.63
C PHE A 149 -9.59 12.62 -8.21
N PHE A 150 -9.58 12.48 -9.54
CA PHE A 150 -9.97 11.24 -10.23
C PHE A 150 -9.05 10.08 -9.86
N TRP A 151 -7.74 10.33 -9.85
CA TRP A 151 -6.75 9.31 -9.51
C TRP A 151 -6.91 8.80 -8.09
N SER A 152 -6.92 9.72 -7.10
CA SER A 152 -7.06 9.35 -5.69
C SER A 152 -8.38 8.63 -5.42
N ALA A 153 -9.50 9.11 -6.00
CA ALA A 153 -10.80 8.44 -5.88
C ALA A 153 -10.77 7.01 -6.44
N LEU A 154 -10.09 6.80 -7.58
CA LEU A 154 -9.98 5.49 -8.21
C LEU A 154 -9.03 4.55 -7.43
N GLU A 155 -7.94 5.05 -6.83
CA GLU A 155 -7.12 4.25 -5.91
C GLU A 155 -7.93 3.79 -4.68
N TRP A 156 -8.74 4.68 -4.09
CA TRP A 156 -9.61 4.32 -2.97
C TRP A 156 -10.71 3.32 -3.38
N THR A 157 -11.33 3.53 -4.54
CA THR A 157 -12.31 2.60 -5.11
C THR A 157 -11.67 1.23 -5.38
N ARG A 158 -10.43 1.22 -5.87
CA ARG A 158 -9.66 -0.02 -6.10
C ARG A 158 -9.49 -0.81 -4.80
N LEU A 159 -9.12 -0.15 -3.69
CA LEU A 159 -9.06 -0.83 -2.38
C LEU A 159 -10.41 -1.45 -2.01
N GLY A 160 -11.52 -0.72 -2.19
CA GLY A 160 -12.88 -1.21 -1.87
C GLY A 160 -13.32 -2.40 -2.74
N VAL A 161 -12.92 -2.43 -4.02
CA VAL A 161 -13.33 -3.46 -4.98
C VAL A 161 -12.41 -4.68 -4.95
N THR A 162 -11.09 -4.47 -4.92
CA THR A 162 -10.10 -5.56 -5.01
C THR A 162 -9.59 -6.03 -3.65
N GLY A 163 -9.96 -5.32 -2.58
CA GLY A 163 -9.46 -5.59 -1.24
C GLY A 163 -8.00 -5.22 -1.02
N GLN A 164 -7.33 -4.55 -1.97
CA GLN A 164 -5.91 -4.22 -1.86
C GLN A 164 -5.55 -2.87 -2.46
N LEU A 165 -4.64 -2.17 -1.78
CA LEU A 165 -4.09 -0.90 -2.23
C LEU A 165 -2.63 -1.03 -2.74
N TRP A 166 -2.24 -2.23 -3.17
CA TRP A 166 -0.88 -2.49 -3.61
C TRP A 166 -0.47 -1.58 -4.76
N ASN A 167 0.75 -1.03 -4.73
CA ASN A 167 1.29 -0.11 -5.73
C ASN A 167 0.39 1.12 -6.02
N ALA A 168 -0.23 1.73 -5.01
CA ALA A 168 -0.73 3.09 -5.14
C ALA A 168 0.44 4.05 -5.46
N SER A 169 0.19 5.09 -6.23
CA SER A 169 1.25 5.98 -6.75
C SER A 169 2.12 6.58 -5.64
N GLY A 170 1.52 6.88 -4.48
CA GLY A 170 2.25 7.37 -3.32
C GLY A 170 3.34 6.43 -2.83
N TYR A 171 3.16 5.11 -2.92
CA TYR A 171 4.16 4.14 -2.47
C TYR A 171 5.48 4.21 -3.25
N SER A 172 5.50 4.78 -4.44
CA SER A 172 6.73 5.05 -5.18
C SER A 172 7.69 5.99 -4.42
N GLN A 173 7.18 6.78 -3.46
CA GLN A 173 7.97 7.73 -2.67
C GLN A 173 8.41 7.18 -1.31
N ALA A 174 8.08 5.94 -0.96
CA ALA A 174 8.23 5.37 0.38
C ALA A 174 9.66 5.48 0.95
N TYR A 175 10.66 5.43 0.09
CA TYR A 175 12.07 5.48 0.48
C TYR A 175 12.66 6.91 0.51
N ASN A 176 11.79 7.93 0.49
CA ASN A 176 12.16 9.33 0.68
C ASN A 176 11.29 9.95 1.77
N GLU A 177 11.83 10.03 2.97
CA GLU A 177 11.11 10.49 4.17
C GLU A 177 10.53 11.90 4.04
N TYR A 178 11.09 12.75 3.19
CA TYR A 178 10.57 14.12 3.01
C TYR A 178 9.30 14.15 2.15
N LEU A 179 9.23 13.31 1.12
CA LEU A 179 8.13 13.35 0.15
C LEU A 179 6.87 12.66 0.65
N ILE A 180 6.97 11.85 1.70
CA ILE A 180 5.83 11.08 2.24
C ILE A 180 5.11 11.76 3.39
N GLN A 181 5.59 12.91 3.90
CA GLN A 181 5.01 13.55 5.10
C GLN A 181 3.56 14.01 4.92
N ALA A 182 3.15 14.31 3.69
CA ALA A 182 1.75 14.60 3.39
C ALA A 182 0.79 13.44 3.74
N ALA A 183 1.31 12.22 3.95
CA ALA A 183 0.50 11.08 4.40
C ALA A 183 -0.10 11.28 5.81
N THR A 184 0.46 12.14 6.64
CA THR A 184 -0.13 12.53 7.94
C THR A 184 -1.50 13.20 7.80
N TRP A 185 -1.81 13.78 6.63
CA TRP A 185 -3.07 14.47 6.34
C TRP A 185 -4.11 13.58 5.65
N GLY A 186 -3.74 12.82 4.66
CA GLY A 186 -4.70 12.06 3.86
C GLY A 186 -4.24 10.65 3.49
N GLY A 187 -3.31 10.08 4.25
CA GLY A 187 -2.75 8.78 3.97
C GLY A 187 -1.95 8.78 2.66
N VAL A 188 -1.65 7.60 2.17
CA VAL A 188 -0.97 7.42 0.88
C VAL A 188 -1.67 8.16 -0.27
N TYR A 189 -2.99 8.35 -0.17
CA TYR A 189 -3.79 9.06 -1.18
C TYR A 189 -3.39 10.53 -1.33
N ALA A 190 -3.00 11.19 -0.24
CA ALA A 190 -2.52 12.58 -0.32
C ALA A 190 -1.21 12.68 -1.09
N VAL A 191 -0.29 11.73 -0.91
CA VAL A 191 0.95 11.66 -1.67
C VAL A 191 0.68 11.35 -3.15
N SER A 192 -0.20 10.38 -3.44
CA SER A 192 -0.66 10.11 -4.81
C SER A 192 -1.28 11.34 -5.46
N PHE A 193 -2.12 12.08 -4.72
CA PHE A 193 -2.74 13.33 -5.19
C PHE A 193 -1.68 14.37 -5.60
N LEU A 194 -0.66 14.58 -4.77
CA LEU A 194 0.41 15.55 -5.05
C LEU A 194 1.22 15.16 -6.29
N ILE A 195 1.56 13.87 -6.44
CA ILE A 195 2.25 13.35 -7.63
C ILE A 195 1.43 13.64 -8.88
N VAL A 196 0.13 13.30 -8.87
CA VAL A 196 -0.74 13.49 -10.05
C VAL A 196 -1.02 14.97 -10.30
N ALA A 197 -1.13 15.81 -9.26
CA ALA A 197 -1.29 17.26 -9.41
C ALA A 197 -0.08 17.89 -10.11
N PHE A 198 1.14 17.46 -9.74
CA PHE A 198 2.35 17.90 -10.42
C PHE A 198 2.40 17.45 -11.89
N ASN A 199 2.10 16.16 -12.16
CA ASN A 199 1.99 15.65 -13.53
C ASN A 199 0.98 16.44 -14.37
N SER A 200 -0.16 16.78 -13.78
CA SER A 200 -1.22 17.55 -14.44
C SER A 200 -0.77 18.97 -14.76
N GLY A 201 -0.09 19.62 -13.82
CA GLY A 201 0.50 20.95 -14.02
C GLY A 201 1.52 20.93 -15.16
N LEU A 202 2.40 19.94 -15.17
CA LEU A 202 3.42 19.77 -16.21
C LEU A 202 2.78 19.45 -17.58
N ALA A 203 1.75 18.61 -17.61
CA ALA A 203 1.01 18.30 -18.84
C ALA A 203 0.32 19.54 -19.43
N LEU A 204 -0.27 20.41 -18.58
CA LEU A 204 -0.86 21.68 -19.00
C LEU A 204 0.17 22.59 -19.68
N VAL A 205 1.36 22.72 -19.11
CA VAL A 205 2.45 23.53 -19.71
C VAL A 205 2.89 22.97 -21.06
N VAL A 206 2.87 21.64 -21.24
CA VAL A 206 3.30 20.98 -22.49
C VAL A 206 2.22 21.02 -23.59
N VAL A 207 0.93 20.94 -23.21
CA VAL A 207 -0.16 20.79 -24.18
C VAL A 207 -0.52 22.10 -24.87
N GLU A 208 -0.54 23.20 -24.14
CA GLU A 208 -1.07 24.46 -24.63
C GLU A 208 -0.16 25.63 -24.21
N GLN A 209 0.19 26.45 -25.23
CA GLN A 209 1.03 27.64 -25.00
C GLN A 209 0.23 28.89 -24.61
N ALA A 210 -1.09 28.80 -24.46
CA ALA A 210 -1.89 29.92 -23.99
C ALA A 210 -1.44 30.34 -22.58
N GLN A 211 -1.17 31.62 -22.39
CA GLN A 211 -0.64 32.16 -21.13
C GLN A 211 -1.48 31.73 -19.91
N ARG A 212 -2.81 31.70 -20.03
CA ARG A 212 -3.72 31.27 -18.95
C ARG A 212 -3.49 29.83 -18.52
N THR A 213 -3.33 28.92 -19.46
CA THR A 213 -3.14 27.48 -19.20
C THR A 213 -1.75 27.21 -18.62
N MET A 214 -0.74 27.91 -19.13
CA MET A 214 0.61 27.85 -18.62
C MET A 214 0.70 28.35 -17.16
N ILE A 215 0.07 29.49 -16.85
CA ILE A 215 0.00 30.00 -15.49
C ILE A 215 -0.70 29.00 -14.57
N ALA A 216 -1.82 28.40 -14.98
CA ALA A 216 -2.53 27.41 -14.19
C ALA A 216 -1.67 26.18 -13.91
N GLY A 217 -0.93 25.67 -14.92
CA GLY A 217 0.00 24.56 -14.74
C GLY A 217 1.14 24.87 -13.77
N LEU A 218 1.79 26.01 -13.92
CA LEU A 218 2.87 26.46 -13.03
C LEU A 218 2.34 26.70 -11.60
N SER A 219 1.14 27.24 -11.45
CA SER A 219 0.51 27.44 -10.14
C SER A 219 0.20 26.11 -9.44
N ALA A 220 -0.25 25.08 -10.19
CA ALA A 220 -0.46 23.74 -9.65
C ALA A 220 0.86 23.12 -9.16
N MET A 221 1.93 23.24 -9.95
CA MET A 221 3.26 22.73 -9.55
C MET A 221 3.81 23.49 -8.31
N LEU A 222 3.65 24.81 -8.26
CA LEU A 222 4.04 25.62 -7.12
C LEU A 222 3.23 25.25 -5.87
N PHE A 223 1.93 25.05 -6.01
CA PHE A 223 1.06 24.57 -4.93
C PHE A 223 1.58 23.26 -4.35
N VAL A 224 1.91 22.28 -5.20
CA VAL A 224 2.49 21.01 -4.76
C VAL A 224 3.80 21.23 -4.00
N ALA A 225 4.72 22.05 -4.53
CA ALA A 225 5.99 22.35 -3.88
C ALA A 225 5.79 23.00 -2.49
N ILE A 226 4.82 23.91 -2.34
CA ILE A 226 4.47 24.54 -1.06
C ILE A 226 3.92 23.49 -0.09
N ILE A 227 2.99 22.62 -0.51
CA ILE A 227 2.42 21.60 0.36
C ILE A 227 3.49 20.61 0.83
N VAL A 228 4.38 20.16 -0.05
CA VAL A 228 5.51 19.30 0.33
C VAL A 228 6.41 20.01 1.34
N ALA A 229 6.79 21.27 1.09
CA ALA A 229 7.62 22.05 2.01
C ALA A 229 6.98 22.23 3.40
N LEU A 230 5.67 22.54 3.44
CA LEU A 230 4.94 22.67 4.71
C LEU A 230 4.82 21.33 5.45
N SER A 231 4.62 20.23 4.73
CA SER A 231 4.56 18.90 5.33
C SER A 231 5.88 18.51 5.99
N VAL A 232 7.01 18.93 5.41
CA VAL A 232 8.35 18.68 5.96
C VAL A 232 8.61 19.46 7.26
N GLN A 233 8.00 20.62 7.46
CA GLN A 233 8.18 21.38 8.70
C GLN A 233 7.70 20.62 9.95
N GLU A 234 6.66 19.80 9.84
CA GLU A 234 6.18 18.94 10.93
C GLU A 234 7.17 17.81 11.30
N TYR A 235 8.07 17.45 10.38
CA TYR A 235 9.08 16.43 10.53
C TYR A 235 10.10 16.73 11.66
N TYR A 236 10.43 18.00 11.89
CA TYR A 236 11.47 18.40 12.86
C TYR A 236 10.99 18.48 14.31
N VAL A 237 9.73 18.17 14.60
CA VAL A 237 9.23 18.14 15.98
C VAL A 237 9.65 16.84 16.65
N VAL A 238 10.68 16.89 17.51
CA VAL A 238 11.18 15.74 18.26
C VAL A 238 10.15 15.36 19.34
N PRO A 239 9.61 14.13 19.34
CA PRO A 239 8.77 13.66 20.43
C PRO A 239 9.59 13.50 21.71
N SER A 240 8.97 13.74 22.87
CA SER A 240 9.57 13.34 24.14
C SER A 240 9.35 11.82 24.35
N THR A 241 10.40 11.06 24.57
CA THR A 241 10.32 9.63 24.90
C THR A 241 9.95 9.46 26.37
N ARG A 242 8.96 8.63 26.67
CA ARG A 242 8.57 8.33 28.07
C ARG A 242 8.99 6.94 28.54
N SER A 243 8.86 5.96 27.70
CA SER A 243 9.15 4.57 28.03
C SER A 243 9.66 3.87 26.79
N SER A 244 10.63 3.01 26.92
CA SER A 244 11.12 2.19 25.83
C SER A 244 11.04 0.73 26.21
N VAL A 245 10.68 -0.12 25.26
CA VAL A 245 10.76 -1.57 25.35
C VAL A 245 11.89 -2.05 24.48
N THR A 246 12.83 -2.80 25.04
CA THR A 246 13.90 -3.42 24.27
C THR A 246 13.38 -4.66 23.57
N VAL A 247 13.48 -4.69 22.26
CA VAL A 247 12.96 -5.79 21.44
C VAL A 247 14.09 -6.56 20.79
N VAL A 248 14.09 -7.86 21.04
CA VAL A 248 14.93 -8.83 20.33
C VAL A 248 14.12 -9.38 19.17
N ALA A 249 14.40 -8.91 17.96
CA ALA A 249 13.68 -9.25 16.74
C ALA A 249 14.43 -10.34 15.97
N LEU A 250 13.76 -11.44 15.69
CA LEU A 250 14.34 -12.58 15.00
C LEU A 250 14.00 -12.58 13.51
N GLN A 251 14.99 -12.90 12.69
CA GLN A 251 14.84 -13.32 11.29
C GLN A 251 15.43 -14.74 11.15
N PRO A 252 14.64 -15.79 11.49
CA PRO A 252 15.19 -17.15 11.61
C PRO A 252 15.43 -17.82 10.26
N ASN A 253 14.96 -17.24 9.18
CA ASN A 253 15.09 -17.77 7.81
C ASN A 253 14.63 -19.24 7.69
N VAL A 254 13.43 -19.53 8.22
CA VAL A 254 12.81 -20.85 8.13
C VAL A 254 12.45 -21.15 6.68
N PRO A 255 12.90 -22.28 6.12
CA PRO A 255 12.53 -22.68 4.76
C PRO A 255 11.02 -22.85 4.57
N MET A 256 10.54 -22.51 3.36
CA MET A 256 9.12 -22.49 3.02
C MET A 256 8.52 -23.84 2.61
N ASN A 257 9.29 -24.94 2.69
CA ASN A 257 8.75 -26.26 2.43
C ASN A 257 7.54 -26.55 3.34
N LEU A 258 6.43 -26.95 2.74
CA LEU A 258 5.14 -27.17 3.42
C LEU A 258 5.18 -28.35 4.40
N ILE A 259 5.97 -29.37 4.11
CA ILE A 259 6.11 -30.58 4.89
C ILE A 259 7.50 -30.57 5.54
N LYS A 260 7.54 -30.64 6.86
CA LYS A 260 8.75 -30.72 7.66
C LYS A 260 8.72 -32.00 8.50
N SER A 261 9.86 -32.68 8.61
CA SER A 261 9.99 -33.82 9.51
C SER A 261 9.98 -33.34 10.97
N PRO A 262 9.66 -34.22 11.95
CA PRO A 262 9.73 -33.86 13.37
C PRO A 262 11.13 -33.39 13.81
N ASP A 263 12.19 -33.94 13.23
CA ASP A 263 13.57 -33.55 13.55
C ASP A 263 13.88 -32.16 12.98
N GLU A 264 13.45 -31.83 11.76
CA GLU A 264 13.57 -30.49 11.19
C GLU A 264 12.80 -29.45 12.04
N LEU A 265 11.57 -29.76 12.46
CA LEU A 265 10.79 -28.88 13.34
C LEU A 265 11.52 -28.59 14.66
N LYS A 266 12.12 -29.63 15.26
CA LYS A 266 12.90 -29.49 16.48
C LYS A 266 14.15 -28.64 16.27
N GLU A 267 14.87 -28.84 15.18
CA GLU A 267 16.04 -28.03 14.83
C GLU A 267 15.68 -26.58 14.62
N LEU A 268 14.62 -26.30 13.84
CA LEU A 268 14.14 -24.95 13.58
C LEU A 268 13.67 -24.25 14.84
N LEU A 269 12.99 -24.96 15.76
CA LEU A 269 12.59 -24.43 17.05
C LEU A 269 13.80 -24.11 17.91
N ASN A 270 14.79 -25.01 17.96
CA ASN A 270 16.05 -24.74 18.66
C ASN A 270 16.79 -23.53 18.07
N ARG A 271 16.74 -23.31 16.78
CA ARG A 271 17.26 -22.10 16.12
C ARG A 271 16.59 -20.83 16.66
N HIS A 272 15.24 -20.81 16.75
CA HIS A 272 14.53 -19.68 17.34
C HIS A 272 14.96 -19.40 18.78
N LEU A 273 15.06 -20.43 19.61
CA LEU A 273 15.49 -20.30 21.00
C LEU A 273 16.95 -19.82 21.13
N THR A 274 17.83 -20.32 20.26
CA THR A 274 19.25 -19.93 20.24
C THR A 274 19.41 -18.46 19.85
N LEU A 275 18.80 -18.06 18.74
CA LEU A 275 18.80 -16.65 18.29
C LEU A 275 18.18 -15.72 19.35
N SER A 276 17.09 -16.16 20.00
CA SER A 276 16.48 -15.39 21.08
C SER A 276 17.44 -15.18 22.25
N ARG A 277 18.17 -16.23 22.67
CA ARG A 277 19.17 -16.11 23.74
C ARG A 277 20.37 -15.27 23.36
N GLU A 278 20.80 -15.35 22.11
CA GLU A 278 21.88 -14.50 21.56
C GLU A 278 21.50 -13.02 21.62
N GLY A 279 20.33 -12.65 21.09
CA GLY A 279 19.86 -11.28 21.15
C GLY A 279 19.58 -10.79 22.58
N LEU A 280 19.13 -11.67 23.48
CA LEU A 280 18.93 -11.31 24.89
C LEU A 280 20.24 -11.03 25.64
N LYS A 281 21.39 -11.56 25.21
CA LYS A 281 22.69 -11.18 25.78
C LYS A 281 23.01 -9.73 25.47
N ASP A 282 22.71 -9.27 24.26
CA ASP A 282 22.93 -7.88 23.84
C ASP A 282 21.92 -6.92 24.49
N ALA A 283 20.80 -7.46 24.99
CA ALA A 283 19.75 -6.74 25.71
C ALA A 283 19.81 -6.90 27.24
N ALA A 284 20.91 -7.40 27.80
CA ALA A 284 20.99 -7.80 29.19
C ALA A 284 20.75 -6.67 30.20
N ASP A 285 21.17 -5.45 29.87
CA ASP A 285 21.12 -4.27 30.75
C ASP A 285 19.74 -3.57 30.81
N PHE A 286 18.72 -4.13 30.15
CA PHE A 286 17.39 -3.52 30.07
C PHE A 286 16.35 -4.30 30.86
N ASP A 287 15.47 -3.56 31.56
CA ASP A 287 14.44 -4.17 32.44
C ASP A 287 13.26 -4.73 31.63
N LYS A 288 12.76 -3.96 30.63
CA LYS A 288 11.61 -4.36 29.82
C LYS A 288 12.06 -4.97 28.49
N LYS A 289 11.92 -6.29 28.37
CA LYS A 289 12.36 -7.05 27.20
C LYS A 289 11.20 -7.77 26.52
N LEU A 290 11.17 -7.70 25.19
CA LEU A 290 10.26 -8.45 24.35
C LEU A 290 11.05 -9.20 23.27
N VAL A 291 10.91 -10.51 23.21
CA VAL A 291 11.38 -11.30 22.07
C VAL A 291 10.25 -11.40 21.05
N VAL A 292 10.55 -11.14 19.79
CA VAL A 292 9.57 -11.22 18.69
C VAL A 292 10.01 -12.25 17.66
N TRP A 293 9.21 -13.28 17.51
CA TRP A 293 9.31 -14.24 16.41
C TRP A 293 8.38 -13.79 15.27
N PRO A 294 8.81 -13.88 14.01
CA PRO A 294 7.99 -13.47 12.88
C PRO A 294 6.84 -14.44 12.60
N GLU A 295 6.00 -14.08 11.62
CA GLU A 295 5.11 -15.04 10.98
C GLU A 295 5.94 -16.18 10.39
N SER A 296 5.60 -17.42 10.76
CA SER A 296 6.46 -18.58 10.49
C SER A 296 5.70 -19.70 9.77
N PRO A 297 6.33 -20.37 8.78
CA PRO A 297 5.75 -21.55 8.14
C PRO A 297 5.84 -22.81 9.02
N MET A 298 6.20 -22.69 10.29
CA MET A 298 6.25 -23.83 11.23
C MET A 298 4.88 -24.30 11.68
N ASN A 299 3.86 -23.44 11.56
CA ASN A 299 2.46 -23.76 11.83
C ASN A 299 2.22 -24.37 13.23
N PHE A 300 2.87 -23.82 14.25
CA PHE A 300 2.57 -24.21 15.64
C PHE A 300 1.12 -23.93 16.00
N THR A 301 0.53 -24.78 16.82
CA THR A 301 -0.79 -24.55 17.41
C THR A 301 -0.64 -24.53 18.93
N TYR A 302 -0.49 -23.33 19.49
CA TYR A 302 -0.20 -23.15 20.91
C TYR A 302 -1.28 -23.76 21.80
N SER A 303 -2.56 -23.56 21.48
CA SER A 303 -3.68 -24.02 22.32
C SER A 303 -3.75 -25.55 22.49
N THR A 304 -3.24 -26.34 21.55
CA THR A 304 -3.34 -27.80 21.56
C THR A 304 -2.01 -28.52 21.83
N ASP A 305 -0.87 -27.87 21.61
CA ASP A 305 0.46 -28.45 21.83
C ASP A 305 1.01 -28.08 23.20
N LYS A 306 0.79 -28.95 24.20
CA LYS A 306 1.27 -28.75 25.57
C LYS A 306 2.79 -28.68 25.63
N THR A 307 3.52 -29.44 24.82
CA THR A 307 4.99 -29.42 24.80
C THR A 307 5.50 -28.07 24.34
N PHE A 308 4.90 -27.51 23.30
CA PHE A 308 5.22 -26.17 22.83
C PHE A 308 4.83 -25.09 23.85
N GLN A 309 3.65 -25.22 24.53
CA GLN A 309 3.26 -24.31 25.61
C GLN A 309 4.29 -24.28 26.75
N GLU A 310 4.69 -25.47 27.25
CA GLU A 310 5.67 -25.56 28.31
C GLU A 310 7.04 -25.01 27.92
N LEU A 311 7.46 -25.25 26.67
CA LEU A 311 8.74 -24.79 26.16
C LEU A 311 8.79 -23.26 26.09
N VAL A 312 7.79 -22.59 25.49
CA VAL A 312 7.78 -21.12 25.38
C VAL A 312 7.55 -20.45 26.74
N ALA A 313 6.75 -21.06 27.63
CA ALA A 313 6.55 -20.58 28.98
C ALA A 313 7.82 -20.67 29.83
N ASN A 314 8.57 -21.78 29.72
CA ASN A 314 9.86 -21.94 30.41
C ASN A 314 10.88 -20.95 29.87
N PHE A 315 10.96 -20.79 28.56
CA PHE A 315 11.84 -19.80 27.92
C PHE A 315 11.59 -18.40 28.47
N ALA A 316 10.31 -17.97 28.52
CA ALA A 316 9.92 -16.66 29.03
C ALA A 316 10.35 -16.44 30.49
N ARG A 317 10.09 -17.44 31.36
CA ARG A 317 10.47 -17.40 32.79
C ARG A 317 11.97 -17.38 33.01
N GLU A 318 12.70 -18.28 32.34
CA GLU A 318 14.16 -18.41 32.51
C GLU A 318 14.90 -17.13 32.09
N ASN A 319 14.39 -16.43 31.06
CA ASN A 319 15.03 -15.24 30.49
C ASN A 319 14.40 -13.92 30.98
N ARG A 320 13.36 -13.97 31.82
CA ARG A 320 12.61 -12.79 32.30
C ARG A 320 12.26 -11.87 31.16
N THR A 321 11.54 -12.40 30.17
CA THR A 321 11.20 -11.68 28.93
C THR A 321 9.80 -12.05 28.46
N SER A 322 9.07 -11.09 27.94
CA SER A 322 7.85 -11.39 27.18
C SER A 322 8.22 -11.99 25.81
N LEU A 323 7.35 -12.83 25.26
CA LEU A 323 7.53 -13.46 23.95
C LEU A 323 6.28 -13.26 23.08
N LEU A 324 6.45 -12.62 21.93
CA LEU A 324 5.47 -12.50 20.87
C LEU A 324 5.82 -13.48 19.74
N PHE A 325 4.89 -14.33 19.36
CA PHE A 325 5.10 -15.32 18.30
C PHE A 325 3.83 -15.59 17.50
N ASN A 326 3.99 -16.17 16.31
CA ASN A 326 2.90 -16.58 15.43
C ASN A 326 2.44 -18.00 15.77
N SER A 327 1.12 -18.22 15.73
CA SER A 327 0.48 -19.53 15.95
C SER A 327 -0.74 -19.68 15.05
N LEU A 328 -1.06 -20.92 14.67
CA LEU A 328 -2.33 -21.27 14.06
C LEU A 328 -3.29 -21.74 15.16
N GLU A 329 -4.33 -20.96 15.43
CA GLU A 329 -5.27 -21.27 16.50
C GLU A 329 -6.61 -21.78 15.94
N PRO A 330 -7.25 -22.77 16.58
CA PRO A 330 -8.54 -23.27 16.11
C PRO A 330 -9.61 -22.17 16.08
N ALA A 331 -10.36 -22.10 14.99
CA ALA A 331 -11.49 -21.20 14.86
C ALA A 331 -12.82 -21.92 15.16
N PRO A 332 -13.85 -21.21 15.64
CA PRO A 332 -15.15 -21.81 16.00
C PRO A 332 -15.89 -22.47 14.84
N ASP A 333 -15.61 -22.06 13.61
CA ASP A 333 -16.19 -22.59 12.38
C ASP A 333 -15.48 -23.85 11.85
N GLY A 334 -14.47 -24.34 12.58
CA GLY A 334 -13.65 -25.49 12.19
C GLY A 334 -12.44 -25.14 11.33
N GLY A 335 -12.26 -23.86 10.96
CA GLY A 335 -11.07 -23.34 10.31
C GLY A 335 -9.94 -23.04 11.30
N ALA A 336 -8.95 -22.26 10.86
CA ALA A 336 -7.84 -21.82 11.68
C ALA A 336 -7.66 -20.30 11.62
N TYR A 337 -7.35 -19.68 12.75
CA TYR A 337 -6.85 -18.31 12.80
C TYR A 337 -5.34 -18.29 12.59
N ASN A 338 -4.88 -17.35 11.75
CA ASN A 338 -3.47 -16.94 11.76
C ASN A 338 -3.31 -15.89 12.87
N SER A 339 -2.69 -16.28 13.99
CA SER A 339 -2.69 -15.51 15.23
C SER A 339 -1.29 -15.05 15.64
N ALA A 340 -1.23 -13.89 16.29
CA ALA A 340 -0.09 -13.46 17.08
C ALA A 340 -0.44 -13.62 18.57
N LEU A 341 0.40 -14.31 19.32
CA LEU A 341 0.23 -14.60 20.75
C LEU A 341 1.31 -13.92 21.56
N LEU A 342 0.94 -13.33 22.70
CA LEU A 342 1.86 -12.72 23.64
C LEU A 342 1.86 -13.50 24.96
N ILE A 343 3.03 -14.02 25.33
CA ILE A 343 3.32 -14.61 26.64
C ILE A 343 4.11 -13.60 27.44
N ASN A 344 3.75 -13.41 28.72
CA ASN A 344 4.49 -12.56 29.63
C ASN A 344 5.69 -13.28 30.26
N GLU A 345 6.48 -12.55 31.07
CA GLU A 345 7.69 -13.08 31.71
C GLU A 345 7.42 -14.19 32.74
N GLU A 346 6.18 -14.31 33.25
CA GLU A 346 5.76 -15.44 34.10
C GLU A 346 5.36 -16.68 33.27
N GLY A 347 5.47 -16.63 31.94
CA GLY A 347 5.12 -17.71 31.02
C GLY A 347 3.63 -17.92 30.85
N ARG A 348 2.80 -16.88 31.08
CA ARG A 348 1.35 -16.93 30.91
C ARG A 348 0.95 -16.25 29.59
N LEU A 349 0.05 -16.89 28.85
CA LEU A 349 -0.59 -16.24 27.69
C LEU A 349 -1.47 -15.08 28.19
N ILE A 350 -1.19 -13.87 27.73
CA ILE A 350 -1.89 -12.65 28.16
C ILE A 350 -2.66 -11.97 27.05
N SER A 351 -2.34 -12.26 25.79
CA SER A 351 -3.03 -11.61 24.66
C SER A 351 -2.94 -12.43 23.39
N GLN A 352 -3.98 -12.31 22.55
CA GLN A 352 -4.08 -12.91 21.21
C GLN A 352 -4.67 -11.89 20.23
N TYR A 353 -4.08 -11.81 19.06
CA TYR A 353 -4.60 -11.07 17.91
C TYR A 353 -4.71 -12.03 16.73
N ASP A 354 -5.90 -12.13 16.14
CA ASP A 354 -6.18 -12.95 14.98
C ASP A 354 -6.20 -12.07 13.73
N LYS A 355 -5.50 -12.49 12.69
CA LYS A 355 -5.36 -11.76 11.42
C LYS A 355 -6.74 -11.44 10.83
N ILE A 356 -7.03 -10.15 10.66
CA ILE A 356 -8.33 -9.64 10.18
C ILE A 356 -8.41 -9.66 8.65
N ARG A 357 -7.29 -9.42 7.97
CA ARG A 357 -7.22 -9.36 6.50
C ARG A 357 -6.37 -10.50 5.95
N LEU A 358 -7.07 -11.50 5.44
CA LEU A 358 -6.44 -12.69 4.88
C LEU A 358 -5.83 -12.40 3.50
N MET A 359 -4.78 -13.14 3.16
CA MET A 359 -4.11 -13.07 1.87
C MET A 359 -4.93 -13.82 0.80
N PRO A 360 -5.42 -13.14 -0.25
CA PRO A 360 -6.09 -13.80 -1.36
C PRO A 360 -5.17 -14.84 -2.02
N PHE A 361 -5.71 -16.01 -2.34
CA PHE A 361 -4.99 -17.16 -2.91
C PHE A 361 -3.86 -17.76 -2.06
N GLY A 362 -3.67 -17.24 -0.84
CA GLY A 362 -2.73 -17.80 0.13
C GLY A 362 -3.44 -18.36 1.35
N GLU A 363 -4.44 -17.62 1.86
CA GLU A 363 -5.21 -17.99 3.06
C GLU A 363 -6.70 -18.14 2.78
N TYR A 364 -7.21 -17.64 1.65
CA TYR A 364 -8.58 -17.88 1.17
C TYR A 364 -8.65 -17.74 -0.35
N VAL A 365 -9.69 -18.31 -0.96
CA VAL A 365 -9.94 -18.22 -2.41
C VAL A 365 -11.03 -17.17 -2.68
N PRO A 366 -10.70 -16.01 -3.27
CA PRO A 366 -11.66 -14.94 -3.55
C PRO A 366 -12.50 -15.21 -4.80
N LEU A 367 -12.74 -16.47 -5.15
CA LEU A 367 -13.52 -16.87 -6.32
C LEU A 367 -14.88 -17.44 -5.86
N PRO A 368 -15.97 -17.12 -6.58
CA PRO A 368 -17.26 -17.74 -6.31
C PRO A 368 -17.17 -19.27 -6.49
N GLN A 369 -17.77 -20.03 -5.58
CA GLN A 369 -17.72 -21.51 -5.60
C GLN A 369 -18.32 -22.13 -6.87
N TRP A 370 -19.22 -21.40 -7.56
CA TRP A 370 -19.80 -21.84 -8.83
C TRP A 370 -18.84 -21.74 -10.02
N LEU A 371 -17.69 -21.07 -9.87
CA LEU A 371 -16.70 -20.94 -10.95
C LEU A 371 -15.96 -22.27 -11.14
N PRO A 372 -15.93 -22.85 -12.36
CA PRO A 372 -15.18 -24.07 -12.62
C PRO A 372 -13.71 -23.92 -12.23
N GLY A 373 -13.21 -24.83 -11.41
CA GLY A 373 -11.81 -24.81 -10.91
C GLY A 373 -11.61 -24.10 -9.57
N ALA A 374 -12.58 -23.35 -9.05
CA ALA A 374 -12.47 -22.71 -7.74
C ALA A 374 -12.24 -23.75 -6.63
N SER A 375 -12.91 -24.89 -6.69
CA SER A 375 -12.74 -26.02 -5.75
C SER A 375 -11.37 -26.69 -5.81
N LEU A 376 -10.71 -26.70 -6.97
CA LEU A 376 -9.35 -27.22 -7.10
C LEU A 376 -8.33 -26.32 -6.40
N ILE A 377 -8.54 -25.00 -6.45
CA ILE A 377 -7.68 -24.01 -5.80
C ILE A 377 -7.93 -24.02 -4.29
N SER A 378 -9.18 -24.15 -3.84
CA SER A 378 -9.51 -24.20 -2.40
C SER A 378 -8.91 -25.42 -1.69
N GLY A 379 -8.67 -26.51 -2.39
CA GLY A 379 -7.98 -27.68 -1.84
C GLY A 379 -6.47 -27.48 -1.59
N ILE A 380 -5.88 -26.42 -2.14
CA ILE A 380 -4.45 -26.08 -2.01
C ILE A 380 -4.26 -24.94 -0.99
N VAL A 381 -5.23 -24.04 -0.89
CA VAL A 381 -5.23 -22.91 0.02
C VAL A 381 -5.80 -23.33 1.38
N GLY A 382 -5.16 -22.93 2.48
CA GLY A 382 -5.64 -23.24 3.84
C GLY A 382 -7.04 -22.66 4.11
N ASP A 383 -7.76 -23.30 5.03
CA ASP A 383 -9.11 -22.89 5.44
C ASP A 383 -8.98 -21.93 6.64
N PHE A 384 -8.57 -20.69 6.35
CA PHE A 384 -8.35 -19.68 7.38
C PHE A 384 -9.61 -18.86 7.63
N THR A 385 -9.87 -18.60 8.91
CA THR A 385 -10.93 -17.72 9.39
C THR A 385 -10.36 -16.34 9.70
N ALA A 386 -11.05 -15.29 9.26
CA ALA A 386 -10.65 -13.92 9.55
C ALA A 386 -10.99 -13.52 10.98
N GLY A 387 -10.03 -12.92 11.69
CA GLY A 387 -10.26 -12.27 12.97
C GLY A 387 -11.16 -11.04 12.85
N THR A 388 -11.72 -10.60 13.97
CA THR A 388 -12.64 -9.43 14.03
C THR A 388 -12.17 -8.35 15.00
N ASN A 389 -11.25 -8.67 15.90
CA ASN A 389 -10.87 -7.82 17.02
C ASN A 389 -9.50 -7.15 16.81
N TYR A 390 -9.45 -5.84 16.99
CA TYR A 390 -8.20 -5.06 17.02
C TYR A 390 -7.64 -5.09 18.44
N THR A 391 -7.01 -6.20 18.81
CA THR A 391 -6.43 -6.40 20.15
C THR A 391 -5.12 -5.61 20.27
N LEU A 392 -4.96 -4.85 21.37
CA LEU A 392 -3.68 -4.26 21.75
C LEU A 392 -3.02 -5.17 22.78
N MET A 393 -1.74 -5.45 22.61
CA MET A 393 -0.96 -6.33 23.47
C MET A 393 -0.29 -5.52 24.57
N PRO A 394 -0.55 -5.81 25.86
CA PRO A 394 0.05 -5.10 26.96
C PRO A 394 1.47 -5.63 27.24
N ILE A 395 2.43 -4.72 27.37
CA ILE A 395 3.76 -5.00 27.87
C ILE A 395 3.97 -4.04 29.04
N GLU A 396 3.57 -4.44 30.23
CA GLU A 396 3.41 -3.58 31.42
C GLU A 396 2.50 -2.37 31.12
N ASP A 397 3.05 -1.15 31.22
CA ASP A 397 2.37 0.13 30.95
C ASP A 397 2.34 0.50 29.44
N TYR A 398 2.99 -0.32 28.59
CA TYR A 398 3.13 -0.11 27.16
C TYR A 398 2.12 -0.95 26.36
N ARG A 399 1.52 -0.40 25.33
CA ARG A 399 0.52 -1.10 24.48
C ARG A 399 0.99 -1.18 23.05
N VAL A 400 1.16 -2.38 22.55
CA VAL A 400 1.61 -2.66 21.18
C VAL A 400 0.44 -3.11 20.34
N GLY A 401 0.25 -2.49 19.17
CA GLY A 401 -0.63 -3.00 18.13
C GLY A 401 0.15 -3.97 17.23
N VAL A 402 -0.37 -5.19 17.06
CA VAL A 402 0.27 -6.18 16.17
C VAL A 402 -0.60 -6.40 14.94
N PHE A 403 0.02 -6.40 13.75
CA PHE A 403 -0.64 -6.76 12.51
C PHE A 403 0.24 -7.72 11.70
N ILE A 404 -0.41 -8.61 10.92
CA ILE A 404 0.26 -9.76 10.32
C ILE A 404 0.36 -9.59 8.80
N CYS A 405 1.58 -9.63 8.25
CA CYS A 405 1.88 -9.76 6.82
C CYS A 405 1.17 -8.70 5.95
N ILE A 406 0.32 -9.16 5.02
CA ILE A 406 -0.42 -8.35 4.04
C ILE A 406 -1.29 -7.24 4.67
N GLU A 407 -1.58 -7.32 5.97
CA GLU A 407 -2.36 -6.28 6.66
C GLU A 407 -1.70 -4.89 6.59
N SER A 408 -0.39 -4.83 6.32
CA SER A 408 0.32 -3.59 6.02
C SER A 408 -0.25 -2.84 4.80
N ALA A 409 -0.84 -3.56 3.84
CA ALA A 409 -1.47 -2.98 2.65
C ALA A 409 -2.88 -2.38 2.93
N TYR A 410 -3.38 -2.53 4.17
CA TYR A 410 -4.67 -2.00 4.60
C TYR A 410 -4.48 -0.85 5.61
N PRO A 411 -4.53 0.40 5.17
CA PRO A 411 -4.27 1.55 6.03
C PRO A 411 -5.14 1.59 7.30
N SER A 412 -6.36 1.08 7.22
CA SER A 412 -7.31 1.06 8.33
C SER A 412 -6.87 0.19 9.52
N ILE A 413 -6.03 -0.84 9.31
CA ILE A 413 -5.58 -1.75 10.37
C ILE A 413 -4.69 -0.99 11.37
N ALA A 414 -3.55 -0.49 10.89
CA ALA A 414 -2.61 0.29 11.73
C ALA A 414 -3.31 1.51 12.35
N ARG A 415 -4.10 2.25 11.55
CA ARG A 415 -4.86 3.40 12.02
C ARG A 415 -5.79 3.06 13.18
N THR A 416 -6.52 1.96 13.10
CA THR A 416 -7.47 1.57 14.14
C THR A 416 -6.75 1.21 15.44
N MET A 417 -5.62 0.51 15.37
CA MET A 417 -4.80 0.19 16.54
C MET A 417 -4.27 1.45 17.22
N VAL A 418 -3.71 2.39 16.45
CA VAL A 418 -3.24 3.67 16.99
C VAL A 418 -4.39 4.50 17.56
N LYS A 419 -5.55 4.53 16.91
CA LYS A 419 -6.74 5.22 17.43
C LYS A 419 -7.23 4.63 18.75
N ARG A 420 -7.06 3.32 18.95
CA ARG A 420 -7.37 2.61 20.22
C ARG A 420 -6.30 2.81 21.30
N GLY A 421 -5.18 3.43 20.96
CA GLY A 421 -4.15 3.81 21.93
C GLY A 421 -2.93 2.92 21.89
N ALA A 422 -2.56 2.34 20.76
CA ALA A 422 -1.24 1.73 20.60
C ALA A 422 -0.15 2.81 20.73
N ASP A 423 0.90 2.50 21.50
CA ASP A 423 2.08 3.35 21.67
C ASP A 423 3.08 3.13 20.53
N SER A 424 3.14 1.90 20.04
CA SER A 424 3.86 1.49 18.82
C SER A 424 3.16 0.33 18.13
N LEU A 425 3.69 -0.05 16.96
CA LEU A 425 3.16 -1.15 16.18
C LEU A 425 4.25 -2.18 15.88
N ILE A 426 3.86 -3.45 15.77
CA ILE A 426 4.71 -4.54 15.28
C ILE A 426 4.05 -5.21 14.08
N ASN A 427 4.78 -5.29 12.97
CA ASN A 427 4.39 -6.08 11.81
C ASN A 427 5.19 -7.38 11.78
N ILE A 428 4.57 -8.49 12.16
CA ILE A 428 5.17 -9.82 11.93
C ILE A 428 4.80 -10.30 10.54
N SER A 429 5.76 -10.85 9.78
CA SER A 429 5.55 -11.20 8.38
C SER A 429 6.41 -12.35 7.90
N ASN A 430 6.01 -12.92 6.75
CA ASN A 430 6.79 -13.90 6.03
C ASN A 430 6.68 -13.68 4.52
N ASP A 431 7.72 -13.13 3.93
CA ASP A 431 7.78 -12.86 2.49
C ASP A 431 8.26 -14.10 1.68
N GLY A 432 8.58 -15.21 2.34
CA GLY A 432 9.20 -16.39 1.74
C GLY A 432 8.37 -17.05 0.62
N TYR A 433 7.03 -16.99 0.74
CA TYR A 433 6.12 -17.49 -0.31
C TYR A 433 6.28 -16.75 -1.65
N LEU A 434 6.74 -15.52 -1.61
CA LEU A 434 6.83 -14.64 -2.79
C LEU A 434 8.27 -14.50 -3.29
N GLY A 435 9.22 -15.18 -2.64
CA GLY A 435 10.61 -15.31 -3.04
C GLY A 435 11.43 -14.02 -2.90
N PRO A 436 12.73 -14.09 -3.30
CA PRO A 436 13.63 -12.93 -3.30
C PRO A 436 13.31 -11.99 -4.47
N THR A 437 12.17 -11.33 -4.41
CA THR A 437 11.62 -10.51 -5.49
C THR A 437 11.36 -9.06 -5.02
N ALA A 438 10.84 -8.23 -5.92
CA ALA A 438 10.43 -6.85 -5.62
C ALA A 438 9.44 -6.74 -4.44
N VAL A 439 8.72 -7.81 -4.14
CA VAL A 439 7.71 -7.81 -3.08
C VAL A 439 8.27 -7.40 -1.72
N MET A 440 9.47 -7.82 -1.37
CA MET A 440 10.08 -7.48 -0.08
C MET A 440 10.15 -5.96 0.13
N ARG A 441 10.60 -5.22 -0.89
CA ARG A 441 10.68 -3.76 -0.84
C ARG A 441 9.32 -3.11 -0.98
N GLN A 442 8.44 -3.61 -1.85
CA GLN A 442 7.07 -3.11 -1.97
C GLN A 442 6.29 -3.31 -0.66
N HIS A 443 6.48 -4.43 0.03
CA HIS A 443 5.86 -4.70 1.31
C HIS A 443 6.40 -3.77 2.40
N LEU A 444 7.72 -3.55 2.45
CA LEU A 444 8.32 -2.57 3.37
C LEU A 444 7.79 -1.16 3.11
N ALA A 445 7.61 -0.76 1.84
CA ALA A 445 7.02 0.54 1.48
C ALA A 445 5.63 0.74 2.09
N ASN A 446 4.79 -0.30 2.11
CA ASN A 446 3.49 -0.23 2.79
C ASN A 446 3.67 0.07 4.29
N VAL A 447 4.58 -0.64 4.98
CA VAL A 447 4.80 -0.47 6.43
C VAL A 447 5.34 0.92 6.75
N ILE A 448 6.24 1.46 5.93
CA ILE A 448 6.76 2.84 6.07
C ILE A 448 5.60 3.85 6.07
N PHE A 449 4.67 3.72 5.12
CA PHE A 449 3.50 4.59 5.09
C PHE A 449 2.62 4.45 6.34
N ARG A 450 2.45 3.24 6.88
CA ARG A 450 1.67 3.05 8.13
C ARG A 450 2.29 3.81 9.30
N ALA A 451 3.62 3.87 9.37
CA ALA A 451 4.33 4.63 10.40
C ALA A 451 4.05 6.14 10.26
N VAL A 452 4.23 6.71 9.07
CA VAL A 452 4.05 8.14 8.80
C VAL A 452 2.59 8.56 8.94
N GLU A 453 1.66 7.81 8.34
CA GLU A 453 0.22 8.10 8.41
C GLU A 453 -0.28 8.28 9.83
N ASN A 454 0.25 7.49 10.76
CA ASN A 454 -0.17 7.49 12.14
C ASN A 454 0.81 8.21 13.08
N SER A 455 1.93 8.68 12.56
CA SER A 455 3.04 9.24 13.34
C SER A 455 3.44 8.31 14.51
N THR A 456 3.54 7.01 14.23
CA THR A 456 3.75 5.95 15.22
C THR A 456 4.86 5.02 14.75
N PRO A 457 5.88 4.71 15.59
CA PRO A 457 6.96 3.84 15.20
C PRO A 457 6.45 2.42 14.96
N ILE A 458 7.07 1.75 13.98
CA ILE A 458 6.74 0.37 13.63
C ILE A 458 8.00 -0.49 13.61
N LEU A 459 7.95 -1.62 14.27
CA LEU A 459 8.93 -2.67 14.12
C LEU A 459 8.41 -3.71 13.12
N ARG A 460 9.13 -3.92 12.03
CA ARG A 460 8.86 -4.99 11.08
C ARG A 460 9.80 -6.16 11.36
N VAL A 461 9.23 -7.33 11.66
CA VAL A 461 9.96 -8.58 11.95
C VAL A 461 9.50 -9.64 10.96
N THR A 462 10.41 -10.15 10.15
CA THR A 462 10.08 -11.07 9.06
C THR A 462 10.87 -12.37 9.16
N ASN A 463 10.29 -13.46 8.65
CA ASN A 463 11.01 -14.73 8.55
C ASN A 463 12.16 -14.65 7.53
N THR A 464 11.88 -14.16 6.32
CA THR A 464 12.81 -14.15 5.18
C THR A 464 12.90 -12.80 4.48
N GLY A 465 12.03 -11.85 4.83
CA GLY A 465 11.94 -10.54 4.20
C GLY A 465 12.94 -9.53 4.76
N LEU A 466 12.55 -8.26 4.76
CA LEU A 466 13.35 -7.15 5.27
C LEU A 466 12.88 -6.76 6.68
N SER A 467 13.58 -7.19 7.71
CA SER A 467 13.30 -6.81 9.09
C SER A 467 13.99 -5.47 9.40
N THR A 468 13.26 -4.51 9.97
CA THR A 468 13.79 -3.19 10.29
C THR A 468 12.91 -2.45 11.32
N GLU A 469 13.52 -1.47 12.00
CA GLU A 469 12.82 -0.48 12.80
C GLU A 469 12.52 0.76 11.94
N ILE A 470 11.27 1.22 11.98
CA ILE A 470 10.76 2.36 11.22
C ILE A 470 10.28 3.41 12.21
N SER A 471 10.86 4.59 12.15
CA SER A 471 10.47 5.73 12.97
C SER A 471 9.11 6.29 12.54
N TYR A 472 8.48 7.06 13.42
CA TYR A 472 7.21 7.74 13.20
C TYR A 472 7.17 8.66 11.95
N ASP A 473 8.33 9.08 11.46
CA ASP A 473 8.53 9.96 10.31
C ASP A 473 8.92 9.20 9.03
N GLY A 474 8.99 7.87 9.07
CA GLY A 474 9.30 7.02 7.93
C GLY A 474 10.78 6.71 7.73
N ARG A 475 11.68 7.29 8.53
CA ARG A 475 13.08 6.84 8.56
C ARG A 475 13.15 5.42 9.07
N PHE A 476 14.00 4.63 8.50
CA PHE A 476 14.21 3.24 8.92
C PHE A 476 15.71 2.93 9.03
N ARG A 477 16.04 2.00 9.91
CA ARG A 477 17.41 1.50 10.02
C ARG A 477 17.72 0.58 8.85
N GLU A 478 19.02 0.34 8.61
CA GLU A 478 19.42 -0.62 7.59
C GLU A 478 18.73 -1.97 7.84
N PRO A 479 17.93 -2.47 6.87
CA PRO A 479 17.18 -3.70 7.07
C PRO A 479 18.10 -4.91 7.16
N ALA A 480 17.69 -5.92 7.95
CA ALA A 480 18.31 -7.24 7.86
C ALA A 480 18.20 -7.77 6.42
N PRO A 481 19.28 -8.35 5.88
CA PRO A 481 19.27 -8.87 4.50
C PRO A 481 18.19 -9.96 4.33
N GLY A 482 17.43 -9.88 3.24
CA GLY A 482 16.42 -10.89 2.95
C GLY A 482 17.04 -12.28 2.74
N PHE A 483 16.31 -13.33 3.11
CA PHE A 483 16.73 -14.74 2.99
C PHE A 483 18.03 -15.09 3.73
N GLN A 484 18.32 -14.37 4.79
CA GLN A 484 19.44 -14.65 5.70
C GLN A 484 18.93 -14.73 7.14
N THR A 485 19.61 -15.54 7.94
CA THR A 485 19.36 -15.62 9.39
C THR A 485 19.98 -14.39 10.04
N ASP A 486 19.21 -13.66 10.85
CA ASP A 486 19.67 -12.48 11.58
C ASP A 486 18.91 -12.34 12.92
N VAL A 487 19.51 -11.63 13.85
CA VAL A 487 18.88 -11.18 15.10
C VAL A 487 19.31 -9.75 15.37
N LYS A 488 18.35 -8.89 15.69
CA LYS A 488 18.59 -7.47 15.96
C LYS A 488 17.99 -7.10 17.31
N VAL A 489 18.65 -6.18 18.00
CA VAL A 489 18.13 -5.53 19.20
C VAL A 489 17.74 -4.11 18.84
N TRP A 490 16.47 -3.78 19.03
CA TRP A 490 15.90 -2.47 18.75
C TRP A 490 15.14 -1.93 19.96
N TYR A 491 14.80 -0.65 19.91
CA TYR A 491 14.09 0.03 20.97
C TYR A 491 12.77 0.56 20.44
N LEU A 492 11.66 0.08 21.00
CA LEU A 492 10.36 0.67 20.75
C LEU A 492 10.15 1.82 21.74
N ASP A 493 10.26 3.03 21.23
CA ASP A 493 9.95 4.23 22.01
C ASP A 493 8.45 4.50 21.99
N SER A 494 7.88 4.85 23.14
CA SER A 494 6.50 5.30 23.15
C SER A 494 6.38 6.62 22.42
N ASN A 495 5.46 6.69 21.46
CA ASN A 495 5.16 7.95 20.81
C ASN A 495 4.41 8.87 21.76
N THR A 496 5.11 9.82 22.34
CA THR A 496 4.52 10.81 23.25
C THR A 496 3.97 12.02 22.53
N LYS A 497 3.85 11.99 21.17
CA LYS A 497 3.08 13.04 20.49
C LYS A 497 1.68 13.10 21.10
N THR A 498 1.40 14.17 21.80
CA THR A 498 0.09 14.44 22.40
C THR A 498 -1.01 14.63 21.34
N GLN A 499 -0.63 14.86 20.10
CA GLN A 499 -1.55 15.07 18.99
C GLN A 499 -1.39 13.97 17.92
N ARG A 500 -2.46 13.20 17.72
CA ARG A 500 -2.60 12.27 16.61
C ARG A 500 -2.68 13.02 15.28
N THR A 501 -2.16 12.43 14.21
CA THR A 501 -2.23 12.98 12.85
C THR A 501 -3.69 13.22 12.43
N PHE A 502 -3.90 14.07 11.44
CA PHE A 502 -5.22 14.26 10.86
C PHE A 502 -5.76 12.94 10.29
N TYR A 503 -4.89 12.18 9.61
CA TYR A 503 -5.26 10.87 9.07
C TYR A 503 -5.68 9.89 10.18
N THR A 504 -4.96 9.80 11.29
CA THR A 504 -5.34 8.94 12.42
C THR A 504 -6.73 9.32 12.97
N LYS A 505 -7.01 10.62 13.11
CA LYS A 505 -8.29 11.11 13.66
C LYS A 505 -9.46 10.84 12.71
N TYR A 506 -9.31 11.24 11.45
CA TYR A 506 -10.42 11.34 10.50
C TYR A 506 -10.41 10.26 9.41
N GLY A 507 -9.28 9.56 9.20
CA GLY A 507 -9.14 8.49 8.21
C GLY A 507 -9.26 8.98 6.79
N ASP A 508 -10.09 8.31 6.02
CA ASP A 508 -10.21 8.47 4.58
C ASP A 508 -11.00 9.72 4.14
N VAL A 509 -11.29 10.68 5.04
CA VAL A 509 -12.07 11.89 4.72
C VAL A 509 -11.50 12.65 3.54
N PHE A 510 -10.16 12.75 3.43
CA PHE A 510 -9.50 13.40 2.30
C PHE A 510 -9.87 12.73 0.97
N VAL A 511 -9.70 11.42 0.86
CA VAL A 511 -9.98 10.70 -0.38
C VAL A 511 -11.49 10.57 -0.64
N GLN A 512 -12.33 10.52 0.39
CA GLN A 512 -13.77 10.60 0.25
C GLN A 512 -14.21 11.93 -0.33
N ALA A 513 -13.58 13.04 0.07
CA ALA A 513 -13.80 14.34 -0.56
C ALA A 513 -13.36 14.34 -2.03
N CYS A 514 -12.22 13.71 -2.36
CA CYS A 514 -11.81 13.53 -3.76
C CYS A 514 -12.85 12.72 -4.56
N ALA A 515 -13.41 11.67 -3.98
CA ALA A 515 -14.44 10.85 -4.62
C ALA A 515 -15.74 11.64 -4.83
N LEU A 516 -16.17 12.44 -3.86
CA LEU A 516 -17.34 13.30 -3.99
C LEU A 516 -17.15 14.34 -5.09
N ILE A 517 -15.99 15.00 -5.15
CA ILE A 517 -15.66 15.95 -6.22
C ILE A 517 -15.68 15.22 -7.58
N THR A 518 -15.07 14.04 -7.67
CA THR A 518 -15.07 13.22 -8.90
C THR A 518 -16.50 12.93 -9.37
N LEU A 519 -17.35 12.43 -8.49
CA LEU A 519 -18.76 12.11 -8.83
C LEU A 519 -19.53 13.36 -9.26
N THR A 520 -19.37 14.47 -8.55
CA THR A 520 -20.02 15.75 -8.86
C THR A 520 -19.61 16.26 -10.25
N VAL A 521 -18.30 16.26 -10.51
CA VAL A 521 -17.73 16.69 -11.80
C VAL A 521 -18.27 15.83 -12.95
N LEU A 522 -18.23 14.50 -12.79
CA LEU A 522 -18.73 13.57 -13.81
C LEU A 522 -20.24 13.73 -14.06
N MET A 523 -21.01 13.95 -13.00
CA MET A 523 -22.45 14.24 -13.12
C MET A 523 -22.70 15.52 -13.95
N PHE A 524 -22.02 16.62 -13.63
CA PHE A 524 -22.16 17.86 -14.40
C PHE A 524 -21.69 17.71 -15.85
N THR A 525 -20.57 17.02 -16.08
CA THR A 525 -20.09 16.71 -17.44
C THR A 525 -21.14 15.95 -18.23
N PHE A 526 -21.77 14.93 -17.63
CA PHE A 526 -22.81 14.13 -18.29
C PHE A 526 -24.09 14.93 -18.56
N LEU A 527 -24.53 15.76 -17.62
CA LEU A 527 -25.70 16.63 -17.80
C LEU A 527 -25.48 17.68 -18.88
N SER A 528 -24.28 18.27 -18.95
CA SER A 528 -23.92 19.23 -20.01
C SER A 528 -23.91 18.57 -21.37
N MET A 529 -23.30 17.40 -21.49
CA MET A 529 -23.30 16.63 -22.76
C MET A 529 -24.73 16.30 -23.23
N ARG A 530 -25.68 15.98 -22.34
CA ARG A 530 -27.08 15.73 -22.70
C ARG A 530 -27.83 16.97 -23.24
N ARG A 531 -27.47 18.17 -22.77
CA ARG A 531 -28.10 19.42 -23.22
C ARG A 531 -27.59 19.86 -24.61
N SER A 532 -26.48 19.30 -25.04
CA SER A 532 -25.88 19.61 -26.37
C SER A 532 -26.40 18.69 -27.49
N PHE A 533 -27.20 17.68 -27.15
CA PHE A 533 -27.97 16.83 -28.05
C PHE A 533 -29.43 17.26 -28.08
#